data_1321c4266a652bf585e2a6735c6f5706
#
_entry.id   1321c4266a652bf585e2a6735c6f5706
#
_cell.length_a   1.000
_cell.length_b   1.000
_cell.length_c   1.000
_cell.angle_alpha   90.00
_cell.angle_beta   90.00
_cell.angle_gamma   90.00
#
_symmetry.space_group_name_H-M   'P 1'
#
loop_
_entity.id
_entity.type
_entity.pdbx_description
1 polymer ?
#
loop_
_entity_poly.entity_id
_entity_poly.type
_entity_poly.pdbx_seq_one_letter_code
_entity_poly.pdbx_strand_id
1 'polypeptide(L)'
;MEDAGARNTSIFTDHGVVCTTSENASILTRKLLTGLAKETPDVIVFELGDGIIGAYGVEAILLDPEIREALSAVVLCANDPVGAWGGVKLLREEFDIEPIVVTGPATDNLVGVEIIQQRMKVHAANALTHGADLGDFIKNKIGLSCEQVEGS
;
A
#
# COMPACT_ATOMS: atom_id res chain seq x y z
N MET A 1 -3.35 -12.18 4.84
CA MET A 1 -4.09 -11.88 3.59
C MET A 1 -5.08 -12.98 3.23
N GLU A 2 -4.71 -14.25 3.27
CA GLU A 2 -5.65 -15.38 3.03
C GLU A 2 -6.86 -15.32 3.97
N ASP A 3 -6.64 -15.08 5.26
CA ASP A 3 -7.70 -14.90 6.27
C ASP A 3 -8.67 -13.74 5.95
N ALA A 4 -8.25 -12.81 5.12
CA ALA A 4 -9.07 -11.71 4.63
C ALA A 4 -9.70 -11.99 3.24
N GLY A 5 -9.55 -13.22 2.73
CA GLY A 5 -10.17 -13.65 1.49
C GLY A 5 -9.33 -13.44 0.22
N ALA A 6 -8.03 -13.16 0.34
CA ALA A 6 -7.15 -13.13 -0.82
C ALA A 6 -7.11 -14.52 -1.48
N ARG A 7 -7.35 -14.59 -2.79
CA ARG A 7 -7.42 -15.85 -3.54
C ARG A 7 -6.05 -16.54 -3.62
N ASN A 8 -5.02 -15.75 -3.88
CA ASN A 8 -3.64 -16.20 -3.97
C ASN A 8 -2.75 -15.28 -3.18
N THR A 9 -1.77 -15.84 -2.48
CA THR A 9 -0.74 -15.09 -1.76
C THR A 9 0.64 -15.60 -2.15
N SER A 10 1.64 -14.74 -2.06
CA SER A 10 3.03 -15.12 -2.27
C SER A 10 3.93 -14.21 -1.44
N ILE A 11 4.94 -14.79 -0.84
CA ILE A 11 5.93 -14.08 -0.04
C ILE A 11 7.34 -14.37 -0.57
N PHE A 12 8.29 -13.50 -0.25
CA PHE A 12 9.65 -13.63 -0.77
C PHE A 12 10.35 -14.92 -0.33
N THR A 13 9.96 -15.51 0.81
CA THR A 13 10.50 -16.80 1.27
C THR A 13 10.10 -17.97 0.37
N ASP A 14 8.97 -17.91 -0.34
CA ASP A 14 8.55 -18.90 -1.33
C ASP A 14 9.53 -18.95 -2.52
N HIS A 15 10.31 -17.91 -2.70
CA HIS A 15 11.34 -17.79 -3.72
C HIS A 15 12.76 -18.03 -3.19
N GLY A 16 12.88 -18.60 -1.98
CA GLY A 16 14.17 -18.93 -1.36
C GLY A 16 14.95 -17.72 -0.81
N VAL A 17 14.28 -16.57 -0.64
CA VAL A 17 14.89 -15.36 -0.09
C VAL A 17 14.45 -15.20 1.35
N VAL A 18 15.40 -15.17 2.27
CA VAL A 18 15.12 -15.00 3.72
C VAL A 18 14.99 -13.53 4.08
N CYS A 19 15.74 -12.66 3.41
CA CYS A 19 15.76 -11.23 3.67
C CYS A 19 15.98 -10.47 2.36
N THR A 20 15.22 -9.41 2.14
CA THR A 20 15.44 -8.50 1.02
C THR A 20 16.53 -7.48 1.34
N THR A 21 17.14 -6.95 0.30
CA THR A 21 18.17 -5.90 0.34
C THR A 21 17.91 -4.94 -0.82
N SER A 22 18.58 -3.79 -0.84
CA SER A 22 18.50 -2.85 -1.96
C SER A 22 18.87 -3.46 -3.31
N GLU A 23 19.68 -4.53 -3.33
CA GLU A 23 20.14 -5.18 -4.55
C GLU A 23 19.12 -6.17 -5.14
N ASN A 24 18.33 -6.83 -4.28
CA ASN A 24 17.43 -7.90 -4.72
C ASN A 24 15.93 -7.57 -4.62
N ALA A 25 15.55 -6.56 -3.83
CA ALA A 25 14.16 -6.26 -3.51
C ALA A 25 13.31 -5.98 -4.77
N SER A 26 13.77 -5.12 -5.64
CA SER A 26 13.07 -4.74 -6.89
C SER A 26 12.89 -5.95 -7.83
N ILE A 27 13.95 -6.73 -8.04
CA ILE A 27 13.92 -7.92 -8.91
C ILE A 27 12.94 -8.96 -8.38
N LEU A 28 12.99 -9.20 -7.06
CA LEU A 28 12.10 -10.15 -6.40
C LEU A 28 10.64 -9.69 -6.46
N THR A 29 10.40 -8.41 -6.21
CA THR A 29 9.06 -7.80 -6.31
C THR A 29 8.47 -7.97 -7.70
N ARG A 30 9.20 -7.65 -8.76
CA ARG A 30 8.72 -7.89 -10.13
C ARG A 30 8.38 -9.36 -10.39
N LYS A 31 9.21 -10.27 -9.88
CA LYS A 31 8.96 -11.71 -10.02
C LYS A 31 7.67 -12.15 -9.31
N LEU A 32 7.43 -11.65 -8.08
CA LEU A 32 6.22 -11.91 -7.31
C LEU A 32 4.98 -11.36 -8.03
N LEU A 33 5.01 -10.09 -8.43
CA LEU A 33 3.91 -9.44 -9.14
C LEU A 33 3.59 -10.14 -10.47
N THR A 34 4.62 -10.48 -11.26
CA THR A 34 4.45 -11.23 -12.51
C THR A 34 3.87 -12.63 -12.27
N GLY A 35 4.26 -13.28 -11.16
CA GLY A 35 3.71 -14.58 -10.77
C GLY A 35 2.22 -14.50 -10.46
N LEU A 36 1.83 -13.55 -9.61
CA LEU A 36 0.43 -13.33 -9.22
C LEU A 36 -0.44 -12.84 -10.38
N ALA A 37 0.09 -12.02 -11.27
CA ALA A 37 -0.64 -11.50 -12.43
C ALA A 37 -1.07 -12.60 -13.43
N LYS A 38 -0.41 -13.76 -13.45
CA LYS A 38 -0.83 -14.89 -14.30
C LYS A 38 -2.21 -15.44 -13.95
N GLU A 39 -2.63 -15.26 -12.71
CA GLU A 39 -3.96 -15.66 -12.23
C GLU A 39 -5.06 -14.65 -12.57
N THR A 40 -4.72 -13.60 -13.31
CA THR A 40 -5.64 -12.53 -13.75
C THR A 40 -6.48 -11.93 -12.60
N PRO A 41 -5.87 -11.48 -11.50
CA PRO A 41 -6.61 -10.89 -10.41
C PRO A 41 -7.10 -9.47 -10.80
N ASP A 42 -8.22 -9.04 -10.21
CA ASP A 42 -8.70 -7.66 -10.36
C ASP A 42 -7.74 -6.66 -9.68
N VAL A 43 -7.13 -7.08 -8.57
CA VAL A 43 -6.19 -6.29 -7.76
C VAL A 43 -5.11 -7.18 -7.16
N ILE A 44 -3.89 -6.67 -7.12
CA ILE A 44 -2.80 -7.21 -6.31
C ILE A 44 -2.52 -6.21 -5.19
N VAL A 45 -2.66 -6.64 -3.94
CA VAL A 45 -2.25 -5.88 -2.76
C VAL A 45 -0.85 -6.29 -2.38
N PHE A 46 0.07 -5.34 -2.41
CA PHE A 46 1.47 -5.57 -2.09
C PHE A 46 1.85 -4.85 -0.81
N GLU A 47 2.30 -5.58 0.19
CA GLU A 47 2.73 -5.02 1.48
C GLU A 47 4.25 -4.83 1.48
N LEU A 48 4.67 -3.58 1.72
CA LEU A 48 6.06 -3.22 1.95
C LEU A 48 6.29 -3.09 3.46
N GLY A 49 6.86 -4.14 4.05
CA GLY A 49 7.18 -4.18 5.47
C GLY A 49 8.41 -3.36 5.83
N ASP A 50 8.57 -3.11 7.13
CA ASP A 50 9.75 -2.53 7.76
C ASP A 50 10.07 -1.06 7.41
N GLY A 51 9.05 -0.35 6.91
CA GLY A 51 9.12 1.10 6.67
C GLY A 51 9.74 1.48 5.32
N ILE A 52 9.55 2.72 4.93
CA ILE A 52 10.05 3.27 3.67
C ILE A 52 11.57 3.41 3.75
N ILE A 53 12.08 3.95 4.86
CA ILE A 53 13.51 4.13 5.11
C ILE A 53 14.00 2.91 5.89
N GLY A 54 14.87 2.11 5.29
CA GLY A 54 15.38 0.92 5.96
C GLY A 54 16.33 0.09 5.12
N ALA A 55 16.81 -1.01 5.70
CA ALA A 55 17.83 -1.85 5.08
C ALA A 55 17.26 -2.85 4.06
N TYR A 56 15.94 -2.99 3.98
CA TYR A 56 15.30 -4.10 3.22
C TYR A 56 14.92 -3.75 1.78
N GLY A 57 15.34 -2.58 1.30
CA GLY A 57 15.27 -2.22 -0.12
C GLY A 57 13.90 -1.71 -0.58
N VAL A 58 13.06 -1.20 0.32
CA VAL A 58 11.76 -0.57 -0.03
C VAL A 58 11.97 0.60 -0.99
N GLU A 59 12.99 1.43 -0.75
CA GLU A 59 13.33 2.54 -1.66
C GLU A 59 13.63 2.05 -3.08
N ALA A 60 14.37 0.95 -3.23
CA ALA A 60 14.67 0.37 -4.54
C ALA A 60 13.41 -0.12 -5.25
N ILE A 61 12.41 -0.62 -4.51
CA ILE A 61 11.11 -1.01 -5.06
C ILE A 61 10.34 0.23 -5.53
N LEU A 62 10.28 1.28 -4.72
CA LEU A 62 9.56 2.52 -5.05
C LEU A 62 10.19 3.31 -6.20
N LEU A 63 11.48 3.13 -6.47
CA LEU A 63 12.21 3.73 -7.59
C LEU A 63 12.17 2.88 -8.85
N ASP A 64 11.71 1.63 -8.79
CA ASP A 64 11.69 0.73 -9.94
C ASP A 64 10.63 1.16 -10.97
N PRO A 65 11.01 1.47 -12.22
CA PRO A 65 10.08 2.01 -13.20
C PRO A 65 8.98 1.04 -13.60
N GLU A 66 9.25 -0.26 -13.67
CA GLU A 66 8.24 -1.26 -14.04
C GLU A 66 7.21 -1.44 -12.92
N ILE A 67 7.65 -1.39 -11.65
CA ILE A 67 6.75 -1.45 -10.50
C ILE A 67 5.90 -0.18 -10.44
N ARG A 68 6.51 0.98 -10.67
CA ARG A 68 5.80 2.27 -10.69
C ARG A 68 4.74 2.34 -11.77
N GLU A 69 5.00 1.81 -12.95
CA GLU A 69 4.02 1.74 -14.04
C GLU A 69 2.80 0.89 -13.67
N ALA A 70 3.00 -0.17 -12.90
CA ALA A 70 1.92 -1.05 -12.42
C ALA A 70 1.20 -0.51 -11.17
N LEU A 71 1.72 0.55 -10.53
CA LEU A 71 1.21 1.07 -9.26
C LEU A 71 -0.05 1.90 -9.47
N SER A 72 -1.19 1.42 -8.95
CA SER A 72 -2.47 2.14 -9.04
C SER A 72 -2.74 3.03 -7.82
N ALA A 73 -2.25 2.66 -6.65
CA ALA A 73 -2.47 3.39 -5.40
C ALA A 73 -1.44 3.04 -4.34
N VAL A 74 -1.14 4.00 -3.48
CA VAL A 74 -0.32 3.80 -2.27
C VAL A 74 -1.13 4.15 -1.03
N VAL A 75 -1.17 3.22 -0.09
CA VAL A 75 -1.73 3.39 1.25
C VAL A 75 -0.56 3.49 2.23
N LEU A 76 -0.46 4.61 2.94
CA LEU A 76 0.58 4.81 3.94
C LEU A 76 0.08 4.42 5.33
N CYS A 77 0.73 3.45 5.95
CA CYS A 77 0.52 3.10 7.35
C CYS A 77 1.52 3.85 8.23
N ALA A 78 1.03 4.57 9.24
CA ALA A 78 1.88 5.34 10.16
C ALA A 78 1.47 5.14 11.62
N ASN A 79 2.46 5.18 12.52
CA ASN A 79 2.23 4.99 13.95
C ASN A 79 1.72 6.24 14.65
N ASP A 80 2.08 7.42 14.15
CA ASP A 80 1.72 8.72 14.71
C ASP A 80 1.66 9.81 13.62
N PRO A 81 1.13 11.01 13.92
CA PRO A 81 1.04 12.09 12.94
C PRO A 81 2.38 12.61 12.42
N VAL A 82 3.48 12.47 13.19
CA VAL A 82 4.81 12.89 12.72
C VAL A 82 5.35 11.88 11.71
N GLY A 83 5.20 10.58 11.99
CA GLY A 83 5.51 9.51 11.05
C GLY A 83 4.67 9.61 9.77
N ALA A 84 3.38 9.91 9.90
CA ALA A 84 2.51 10.16 8.75
C ALA A 84 3.00 11.35 7.90
N TRP A 85 3.35 12.47 8.54
CA TRP A 85 3.87 13.65 7.86
C TRP A 85 5.20 13.36 7.14
N GLY A 86 6.13 12.69 7.84
CA GLY A 86 7.41 12.29 7.26
C GLY A 86 7.24 11.36 6.08
N GLY A 87 6.40 10.33 6.21
CA GLY A 87 6.12 9.36 5.14
C GLY A 87 5.46 9.99 3.91
N VAL A 88 4.44 10.85 4.11
CA VAL A 88 3.80 11.59 2.99
C VAL A 88 4.81 12.48 2.28
N LYS A 89 5.62 13.21 3.06
CA LYS A 89 6.63 14.11 2.50
C LYS A 89 7.68 13.33 1.70
N LEU A 90 8.18 12.24 2.25
CA LEU A 90 9.16 11.38 1.61
C LEU A 90 8.62 10.79 0.30
N LEU A 91 7.41 10.25 0.31
CA LEU A 91 6.77 9.70 -0.88
C LEU A 91 6.64 10.74 -2.00
N ARG A 92 6.24 11.97 -1.65
CA ARG A 92 6.10 13.06 -2.62
C ARG A 92 7.42 13.58 -3.15
N GLU A 93 8.36 13.89 -2.26
CA GLU A 93 9.58 14.63 -2.61
C GLU A 93 10.66 13.74 -3.21
N GLU A 94 10.79 12.48 -2.74
CA GLU A 94 11.86 11.59 -3.18
C GLU A 94 11.39 10.54 -4.20
N PHE A 95 10.11 10.14 -4.13
CA PHE A 95 9.61 9.09 -5.02
C PHE A 95 8.59 9.60 -6.04
N ASP A 96 8.14 10.85 -5.96
CA ASP A 96 7.06 11.39 -6.80
C ASP A 96 5.81 10.49 -6.75
N ILE A 97 5.44 10.06 -5.54
CA ILE A 97 4.28 9.22 -5.26
C ILE A 97 3.31 9.98 -4.35
N GLU A 98 2.06 10.12 -4.80
CA GLU A 98 0.99 10.68 -3.98
C GLU A 98 0.24 9.55 -3.26
N PRO A 99 0.37 9.39 -1.93
CA PRO A 99 -0.43 8.41 -1.21
C PRO A 99 -1.90 8.82 -1.22
N ILE A 100 -2.80 7.87 -1.50
CA ILE A 100 -4.24 8.16 -1.57
C ILE A 100 -4.90 8.23 -0.19
N VAL A 101 -4.29 7.56 0.79
CA VAL A 101 -4.79 7.50 2.18
C VAL A 101 -3.66 7.22 3.16
N VAL A 102 -3.80 7.77 4.36
CA VAL A 102 -3.01 7.42 5.54
C VAL A 102 -3.89 6.62 6.50
N THR A 103 -3.35 5.55 7.05
CA THR A 103 -4.00 4.67 8.05
C THR A 103 -3.02 4.26 9.15
N GLY A 104 -3.40 3.30 9.99
CA GLY A 104 -2.61 2.80 11.10
C GLY A 104 -2.85 3.59 12.39
N PRO A 105 -2.05 3.39 13.45
CA PRO A 105 -2.24 4.01 14.76
C PRO A 105 -2.31 5.54 14.75
N ALA A 106 -1.69 6.20 13.78
CA ALA A 106 -1.83 7.64 13.56
C ALA A 106 -3.29 8.11 13.40
N THR A 107 -4.21 7.19 13.09
CA THR A 107 -5.64 7.43 12.87
C THR A 107 -6.55 6.85 13.97
N ASP A 108 -6.00 6.41 15.11
CA ASP A 108 -6.78 5.81 16.20
C ASP A 108 -7.74 6.79 16.89
N ASN A 109 -7.54 8.08 16.68
CA ASN A 109 -8.40 9.12 17.21
C ASN A 109 -8.65 10.24 16.19
N LEU A 110 -9.74 10.98 16.40
CA LEU A 110 -10.17 12.06 15.50
C LEU A 110 -9.12 13.18 15.35
N VAL A 111 -8.35 13.46 16.39
CA VAL A 111 -7.31 14.52 16.34
C VAL A 111 -6.21 14.13 15.36
N GLY A 112 -5.76 12.86 15.39
CA GLY A 112 -4.79 12.34 14.43
C GLY A 112 -5.31 12.43 12.99
N VAL A 113 -6.56 11.99 12.76
CA VAL A 113 -7.22 12.09 11.45
C VAL A 113 -7.28 13.54 10.95
N GLU A 114 -7.74 14.47 11.79
CA GLU A 114 -7.83 15.89 11.44
C GLU A 114 -6.46 16.50 11.11
N ILE A 115 -5.43 16.21 11.90
CA ILE A 115 -4.06 16.68 11.64
C ILE A 115 -3.57 16.20 10.28
N ILE A 116 -3.76 14.92 9.96
CA ILE A 116 -3.33 14.35 8.68
C ILE A 116 -4.06 15.04 7.53
N GLN A 117 -5.39 15.10 7.59
CA GLN A 117 -6.20 15.69 6.53
C GLN A 117 -5.90 17.20 6.34
N GLN A 118 -5.76 17.94 7.40
CA GLN A 118 -5.54 19.40 7.33
C GLN A 118 -4.12 19.76 6.87
N ARG A 119 -3.11 19.09 7.42
CA ARG A 119 -1.70 19.44 7.16
C ARG A 119 -1.15 18.81 5.90
N MET A 120 -1.52 17.56 5.64
CA MET A 120 -0.93 16.77 4.54
C MET A 120 -1.82 16.75 3.31
N LYS A 121 -3.12 17.12 3.44
CA LYS A 121 -4.12 17.09 2.38
C LYS A 121 -4.31 15.69 1.78
N VAL A 122 -4.14 14.66 2.61
CA VAL A 122 -4.36 13.25 2.28
C VAL A 122 -5.56 12.75 3.08
N HIS A 123 -6.36 11.89 2.49
CA HIS A 123 -7.44 11.21 3.21
C HIS A 123 -6.86 10.38 4.36
N ALA A 124 -7.55 10.35 5.49
CA ALA A 124 -7.13 9.57 6.65
C ALA A 124 -8.31 8.78 7.21
N ALA A 125 -8.13 7.47 7.38
CA ALA A 125 -9.13 6.58 7.93
C ALA A 125 -8.46 5.41 8.68
N ASN A 126 -9.05 5.00 9.79
CA ASN A 126 -8.57 3.87 10.55
C ASN A 126 -9.05 2.55 9.93
N ALA A 127 -8.12 1.71 9.49
CA ALA A 127 -8.43 0.45 8.83
C ALA A 127 -9.12 -0.58 9.74
N LEU A 128 -8.90 -0.51 11.07
CA LEU A 128 -9.49 -1.45 12.02
C LEU A 128 -10.96 -1.12 12.33
N THR A 129 -11.30 0.16 12.38
CA THR A 129 -12.65 0.62 12.76
C THR A 129 -13.52 1.00 11.57
N HIS A 130 -12.91 1.37 10.44
CA HIS A 130 -13.57 1.84 9.22
C HIS A 130 -13.06 1.09 7.98
N GLY A 131 -12.71 -0.20 8.12
CA GLY A 131 -12.09 -0.98 7.04
C GLY A 131 -12.96 -1.11 5.79
N ALA A 132 -14.29 -1.24 5.94
CA ALA A 132 -15.21 -1.31 4.80
C ALA A 132 -15.23 0.01 4.00
N ASP A 133 -15.41 1.13 4.70
CA ASP A 133 -15.42 2.47 4.08
C ASP A 133 -14.08 2.78 3.40
N LEU A 134 -12.98 2.39 4.06
CA LEU A 134 -11.63 2.52 3.49
C LEU A 134 -11.46 1.68 2.22
N GLY A 135 -11.94 0.44 2.25
CA GLY A 135 -11.92 -0.45 1.08
C GLY A 135 -12.69 0.13 -0.10
N ASP A 136 -13.88 0.66 0.14
CA ASP A 136 -14.70 1.29 -0.90
C ASP A 136 -14.07 2.60 -1.42
N PHE A 137 -13.47 3.40 -0.54
CA PHE A 137 -12.69 4.56 -0.95
C PHE A 137 -11.54 4.18 -1.88
N ILE A 138 -10.76 3.14 -1.54
CA ILE A 138 -9.63 2.68 -2.36
C ILE A 138 -10.13 2.16 -3.71
N LYS A 139 -11.17 1.31 -3.74
CA LYS A 139 -11.76 0.79 -4.98
C LYS A 139 -12.18 1.92 -5.92
N ASN A 140 -12.88 2.91 -5.38
CA ASN A 140 -13.31 4.07 -6.16
C ASN A 140 -12.12 4.85 -6.74
N LYS A 141 -11.04 4.99 -5.97
CA LYS A 141 -9.83 5.71 -6.41
C LYS A 141 -9.07 4.99 -7.53
N ILE A 142 -9.07 3.67 -7.54
CA ILE A 142 -8.40 2.86 -8.57
C ILE A 142 -9.32 2.43 -9.71
N GLY A 143 -10.57 2.93 -9.72
CA GLY A 143 -11.52 2.66 -10.81
C GLY A 143 -12.16 1.28 -10.79
N LEU A 144 -12.11 0.56 -9.66
CA LEU A 144 -12.84 -0.68 -9.45
C LEU A 144 -14.24 -0.34 -8.94
N SER A 145 -15.19 -0.17 -9.84
CA SER A 145 -16.61 -0.04 -9.50
C SER A 145 -17.12 -1.38 -8.99
N CYS A 146 -17.80 -1.40 -7.83
CA CYS A 146 -18.68 -2.51 -7.51
C CYS A 146 -19.82 -2.51 -8.56
N GLU A 147 -19.82 -3.45 -9.49
CA GLU A 147 -21.06 -3.81 -10.16
C GLU A 147 -22.01 -4.28 -9.04
N GLN A 148 -23.05 -3.50 -8.81
CA GLN A 148 -24.16 -3.93 -7.99
C GLN A 148 -24.72 -5.18 -8.68
N VAL A 149 -24.52 -6.34 -8.07
CA VAL A 149 -25.29 -7.54 -8.41
C VAL A 149 -26.72 -7.23 -7.95
N GLU A 150 -27.49 -6.60 -8.84
CA GLU A 150 -28.94 -6.57 -8.70
C GLU A 150 -29.41 -8.00 -8.77
N GLY A 151 -29.75 -8.55 -7.62
CA GLY A 151 -30.39 -9.85 -7.50
C GLY A 151 -31.72 -9.85 -8.20
N SER A 152 -31.86 -10.74 -9.15
CA SER A 152 -33.14 -11.19 -9.71
C SER A 152 -33.69 -12.33 -8.88
#